data_a0e655d231234fe4c4e6ac0077108917
#
_entry.id   a0e655d231234fe4c4e6ac0077108917
#
_cell.length_a   1.000
_cell.length_b   1.000
_cell.length_c   1.000
_cell.angle_alpha   90.00
_cell.angle_beta   90.00
_cell.angle_gamma   90.00
#
_symmetry.space_group_name_H-M   'P 1'
#
loop_
_entity.id
_entity.type
_entity.pdbx_description
1 polymer ?
#
loop_
_entity_poly.entity_id
_entity_poly.type
_entity_poly.pdbx_seq_one_letter_code
_entity_poly.pdbx_strand_id
1 'polypeptide(L)'
;MSNSKLSPNSVAFIAMSVEYCHALENVLDFEREDFIAKMLKLLPRIYMSATDIAENQIEENYYAESYLEEESYDAVKENIARLLAEDDIYLEVFMDDMKYSDTPLSASISENLADIYQALYNLAAGVKDATNEAANEVIANCKADFETYWGQTLCNVLRALHSLRFNPDKINY
;
A
#
# COMPACT_ATOMS: atom_id res chain seq x y z
N MET A 1 32.74 5.30 -12.54
CA MET A 1 31.60 4.38 -12.40
C MET A 1 31.07 4.52 -10.98
N SER A 2 29.99 5.24 -10.82
CA SER A 2 29.37 5.40 -9.51
C SER A 2 28.71 4.07 -9.12
N ASN A 3 29.31 3.36 -8.20
CA ASN A 3 28.69 2.20 -7.57
C ASN A 3 27.69 2.76 -6.55
N SER A 4 26.54 3.26 -7.05
CA SER A 4 25.51 3.88 -6.22
C SER A 4 24.83 2.80 -5.38
N LYS A 5 25.39 2.55 -4.20
CA LYS A 5 24.74 1.67 -3.22
C LYS A 5 23.36 2.18 -2.89
N LEU A 6 22.45 1.26 -2.61
CA LEU A 6 21.14 1.62 -2.05
C LEU A 6 21.34 2.38 -0.74
N SER A 7 20.59 3.46 -0.57
CA SER A 7 20.59 4.24 0.67
C SER A 7 20.00 3.42 1.82
N PRO A 8 20.35 3.72 3.08
CA PRO A 8 19.69 3.11 4.23
C PRO A 8 18.16 3.27 4.22
N ASN A 9 17.66 4.42 3.76
CA ASN A 9 16.22 4.66 3.61
C ASN A 9 15.60 3.75 2.54
N SER A 10 16.28 3.55 1.42
CA SER A 10 15.85 2.60 0.36
C SER A 10 15.76 1.17 0.90
N VAL A 11 16.75 0.73 1.65
CA VAL A 11 16.76 -0.60 2.26
C VAL A 11 15.62 -0.74 3.28
N ALA A 12 15.40 0.28 4.11
CA ALA A 12 14.29 0.28 5.07
C ALA A 12 12.93 0.22 4.37
N PHE A 13 12.75 0.97 3.29
CA PHE A 13 11.51 0.97 2.51
C PHE A 13 11.24 -0.39 1.85
N ILE A 14 12.25 -1.03 1.27
CA ILE A 14 12.14 -2.38 0.73
C ILE A 14 11.76 -3.38 1.83
N ALA A 15 12.40 -3.30 3.00
CA ALA A 15 12.12 -4.20 4.11
C ALA A 15 10.67 -4.06 4.62
N MET A 16 10.16 -2.83 4.73
CA MET A 16 8.76 -2.58 5.11
C MET A 16 7.79 -3.09 4.04
N SER A 17 8.14 -2.95 2.78
CA SER A 17 7.32 -3.45 1.65
C SER A 17 7.22 -4.98 1.68
N VAL A 18 8.33 -5.68 1.93
CA VAL A 18 8.34 -7.14 2.06
C VAL A 18 7.52 -7.59 3.27
N GLU A 19 7.65 -6.92 4.42
CA GLU A 19 6.86 -7.23 5.62
C GLU A 19 5.36 -7.06 5.37
N TYR A 20 4.97 -5.99 4.67
CA TYR A 20 3.58 -5.74 4.30
C TYR A 20 3.03 -6.82 3.37
N CYS A 21 3.74 -7.13 2.30
CA CYS A 21 3.32 -8.18 1.35
C CYS A 21 3.16 -9.53 2.07
N HIS A 22 4.12 -9.91 2.91
CA HIS A 22 4.05 -11.14 3.69
C HIS A 22 2.83 -11.18 4.62
N ALA A 23 2.50 -10.07 5.28
CA ALA A 23 1.32 -10.00 6.14
C ALA A 23 0.01 -10.20 5.35
N LEU A 24 -0.09 -9.61 4.16
CA LEU A 24 -1.29 -9.75 3.33
C LEU A 24 -1.41 -11.13 2.68
N GLU A 25 -0.31 -11.73 2.26
CA GLU A 25 -0.28 -13.09 1.72
C GLU A 25 -0.69 -14.15 2.75
N ASN A 26 -0.47 -13.86 4.02
CA ASN A 26 -0.82 -14.73 5.15
C ASN A 26 -1.98 -14.19 6.00
N VAL A 27 -2.87 -13.41 5.40
CA VAL A 27 -3.98 -12.77 6.12
C VAL A 27 -4.88 -13.76 6.84
N LEU A 28 -5.04 -14.97 6.31
CA LEU A 28 -5.86 -16.02 6.91
C LEU A 28 -5.28 -16.63 8.21
N ASP A 29 -4.00 -16.35 8.50
CA ASP A 29 -3.35 -16.76 9.75
C ASP A 29 -3.65 -15.79 10.91
N PHE A 30 -4.26 -14.64 10.62
CA PHE A 30 -4.63 -13.65 11.61
C PHE A 30 -6.08 -13.79 12.06
N GLU A 31 -6.31 -13.56 13.35
CA GLU A 31 -7.61 -13.12 13.82
C GLU A 31 -7.87 -11.68 13.34
N ARG A 32 -9.13 -11.34 13.12
CA ARG A 32 -9.54 -10.02 12.57
C ARG A 32 -8.91 -8.83 13.32
N GLU A 33 -8.99 -8.85 14.65
CA GLU A 33 -8.47 -7.75 15.48
C GLU A 33 -6.95 -7.63 15.42
N ASP A 34 -6.25 -8.76 15.33
CA ASP A 34 -4.79 -8.80 15.21
C ASP A 34 -4.33 -8.29 13.85
N PHE A 35 -5.06 -8.62 12.78
CA PHE A 35 -4.81 -8.09 11.45
C PHE A 35 -4.97 -6.57 11.40
N ILE A 36 -6.08 -6.03 11.92
CA ILE A 36 -6.33 -4.59 12.00
C ILE A 36 -5.21 -3.91 12.80
N ALA A 37 -4.83 -4.46 13.95
CA ALA A 37 -3.75 -3.93 14.77
C ALA A 37 -2.39 -3.96 14.04
N LYS A 38 -2.11 -5.00 13.27
CA LYS A 38 -0.90 -5.12 12.44
C LYS A 38 -0.86 -4.05 11.36
N MET A 39 -1.97 -3.84 10.64
CA MET A 39 -2.07 -2.83 9.59
C MET A 39 -1.93 -1.41 10.15
N LEU A 40 -2.52 -1.11 11.29
CA LEU A 40 -2.38 0.19 11.97
C LEU A 40 -0.94 0.52 12.40
N LYS A 41 -0.08 -0.48 12.51
CA LYS A 41 1.36 -0.30 12.78
C LYS A 41 2.19 -0.24 11.50
N LEU A 42 1.86 -1.04 10.49
CA LEU A 42 2.64 -1.12 9.25
C LEU A 42 2.41 0.08 8.33
N LEU A 43 1.15 0.46 8.12
CA LEU A 43 0.82 1.54 7.18
C LEU A 43 1.49 2.88 7.52
N PRO A 44 1.52 3.36 8.78
CA PRO A 44 2.26 4.58 9.11
C PRO A 44 3.76 4.46 8.88
N ARG A 45 4.36 3.30 9.16
CA ARG A 45 5.79 3.05 8.91
C ARG A 45 6.12 3.06 7.44
N ILE A 46 5.25 2.48 6.61
CA ILE A 46 5.38 2.51 5.14
C ILE A 46 5.29 3.95 4.65
N TYR A 47 4.33 4.72 5.14
CA TYR A 47 4.19 6.13 4.78
C TYR A 47 5.47 6.92 5.08
N MET A 48 5.99 6.81 6.30
CA MET A 48 7.24 7.45 6.70
C MET A 48 8.41 7.00 5.83
N SER A 49 8.56 5.69 5.63
CA SER A 49 9.64 5.15 4.81
C SER A 49 9.59 5.63 3.36
N ALA A 50 8.39 5.75 2.77
CA ALA A 50 8.21 6.28 1.43
C ALA A 50 8.58 7.77 1.35
N THR A 51 8.22 8.57 2.36
CA THR A 51 8.57 10.00 2.41
C THR A 51 10.06 10.24 2.64
N ASP A 52 10.77 9.30 3.26
CA ASP A 52 12.21 9.38 3.50
C ASP A 52 13.07 9.05 2.25
N ILE A 53 12.45 8.53 1.19
CA ILE A 53 13.14 8.29 -0.08
C ILE A 53 13.50 9.64 -0.72
N ALA A 54 14.78 9.80 -1.06
CA ALA A 54 15.24 11.00 -1.77
C ALA A 54 14.60 11.12 -3.15
N GLU A 55 14.34 12.36 -3.56
CA GLU A 55 13.89 12.63 -4.92
C GLU A 55 14.99 12.24 -5.91
N ASN A 56 14.65 11.34 -6.82
CA ASN A 56 15.50 10.93 -7.91
C ASN A 56 14.77 11.18 -9.23
N GLN A 57 15.52 11.53 -10.24
CA GLN A 57 14.95 11.65 -11.59
C GLN A 57 14.69 10.23 -12.13
N ILE A 58 13.47 10.02 -12.61
CA ILE A 58 13.11 8.82 -13.36
C ILE A 58 13.51 9.08 -14.82
N GLU A 59 14.14 8.11 -15.47
CA GLU A 59 14.46 8.23 -16.89
C GLU A 59 13.18 8.39 -17.73
N GLU A 60 13.21 9.27 -18.75
CA GLU A 60 12.04 9.56 -19.61
C GLU A 60 11.43 8.30 -20.26
N ASN A 61 12.25 7.28 -20.47
CA ASN A 61 11.86 6.01 -21.10
C ASN A 61 11.70 4.85 -20.08
N TYR A 62 11.65 5.16 -18.78
CA TYR A 62 11.45 4.12 -17.78
C TYR A 62 10.09 3.46 -17.94
N TYR A 63 10.09 2.14 -18.02
CA TYR A 63 8.88 1.33 -18.06
C TYR A 63 8.83 0.46 -16.81
N ALA A 64 7.80 0.68 -15.97
CA ALA A 64 7.58 -0.13 -14.78
C ALA A 64 7.05 -1.51 -15.17
N GLU A 65 7.77 -2.56 -14.80
CA GLU A 65 7.31 -3.92 -14.97
C GLU A 65 6.28 -4.30 -13.90
N SER A 66 5.25 -5.03 -14.31
CA SER A 66 4.29 -5.63 -13.42
C SER A 66 4.66 -7.09 -13.16
N TYR A 67 4.93 -7.43 -11.90
CA TYR A 67 5.28 -8.78 -11.47
C TYR A 67 4.14 -9.49 -10.78
N LEU A 68 3.17 -8.74 -10.25
CA LEU A 68 2.03 -9.32 -9.54
C LEU A 68 1.03 -9.89 -10.54
N GLU A 69 0.72 -11.17 -10.39
CA GLU A 69 -0.34 -11.85 -11.15
C GLU A 69 -1.73 -11.43 -10.64
N GLU A 70 -2.68 -11.29 -11.55
CA GLU A 70 -4.06 -10.90 -11.23
C GLU A 70 -4.71 -11.85 -10.22
N GLU A 71 -4.47 -13.16 -10.37
CA GLU A 71 -4.97 -14.17 -9.42
C GLU A 71 -4.45 -13.96 -7.99
N SER A 72 -3.18 -13.53 -7.84
CA SER A 72 -2.59 -13.25 -6.53
C SER A 72 -3.17 -11.97 -5.91
N TYR A 73 -3.39 -10.95 -6.71
CA TYR A 73 -4.08 -9.73 -6.29
C TYR A 73 -5.51 -10.05 -5.80
N ASP A 74 -6.27 -10.77 -6.61
CA ASP A 74 -7.64 -11.14 -6.27
C ASP A 74 -7.71 -12.02 -5.02
N ALA A 75 -6.81 -12.99 -4.89
CA ALA A 75 -6.76 -13.86 -3.70
C ALA A 75 -6.51 -13.05 -2.42
N VAL A 76 -5.58 -12.11 -2.44
CA VAL A 76 -5.31 -11.22 -1.28
C VAL A 76 -6.53 -10.39 -0.96
N LYS A 77 -7.11 -9.73 -1.96
CA LYS A 77 -8.32 -8.91 -1.80
C LYS A 77 -9.49 -9.70 -1.21
N GLU A 78 -9.79 -10.86 -1.77
CA GLU A 78 -10.90 -11.71 -1.31
C GLU A 78 -10.68 -12.23 0.11
N ASN A 79 -9.47 -12.61 0.46
CA ASN A 79 -9.16 -13.09 1.81
C ASN A 79 -9.30 -11.98 2.86
N ILE A 80 -8.89 -10.76 2.54
CA ILE A 80 -9.11 -9.60 3.42
C ILE A 80 -10.60 -9.30 3.54
N ALA A 81 -11.33 -9.26 2.42
CA ALA A 81 -12.77 -9.03 2.43
C ALA A 81 -13.52 -10.07 3.27
N ARG A 82 -13.12 -11.33 3.19
CA ARG A 82 -13.68 -12.42 4.01
C ARG A 82 -13.40 -12.22 5.49
N LEU A 83 -12.18 -11.79 5.86
CA LEU A 83 -11.79 -11.53 7.25
C LEU A 83 -12.58 -10.37 7.86
N LEU A 84 -12.77 -9.28 7.09
CA LEU A 84 -13.45 -8.06 7.56
C LEU A 84 -14.98 -8.14 7.42
N ALA A 85 -15.48 -8.99 6.53
CA ALA A 85 -16.92 -9.19 6.27
C ALA A 85 -17.65 -7.86 5.97
N GLU A 86 -18.71 -7.55 6.71
CA GLU A 86 -19.51 -6.34 6.53
C GLU A 86 -18.72 -5.04 6.81
N ASP A 87 -17.66 -5.11 7.59
CA ASP A 87 -16.79 -3.97 7.92
C ASP A 87 -15.77 -3.62 6.83
N ASP A 88 -15.74 -4.40 5.75
CA ASP A 88 -14.84 -4.13 4.61
C ASP A 88 -15.21 -2.84 3.87
N ILE A 89 -16.46 -2.43 3.91
CA ILE A 89 -16.96 -1.23 3.21
C ILE A 89 -16.92 -0.02 4.13
N TYR A 90 -16.38 1.09 3.64
CA TYR A 90 -16.36 2.37 4.33
C TYR A 90 -16.68 3.53 3.40
N LEU A 91 -16.97 4.70 3.98
CA LEU A 91 -17.21 5.92 3.22
C LEU A 91 -15.90 6.67 3.01
N GLU A 92 -15.54 6.88 1.75
CA GLU A 92 -14.33 7.58 1.37
C GLU A 92 -14.49 9.08 1.51
N VAL A 93 -13.39 9.78 1.75
CA VAL A 93 -13.32 11.23 1.90
C VAL A 93 -12.26 11.80 0.96
N PHE A 94 -12.42 13.09 0.62
CA PHE A 94 -11.47 13.82 -0.25
C PHE A 94 -11.33 13.29 -1.68
N MET A 95 -12.39 12.68 -2.22
CA MET A 95 -12.44 12.35 -3.64
C MET A 95 -12.76 13.60 -4.46
N ASP A 96 -12.13 13.75 -5.62
CA ASP A 96 -12.39 14.89 -6.52
C ASP A 96 -13.87 14.96 -6.95
N ASP A 97 -14.48 13.80 -7.15
CA ASP A 97 -15.91 13.69 -7.50
C ASP A 97 -16.84 14.17 -6.38
N MET A 98 -16.39 14.15 -5.11
CA MET A 98 -17.18 14.66 -3.98
C MET A 98 -17.34 16.19 -3.98
N LYS A 99 -16.55 16.92 -4.77
CA LYS A 99 -16.74 18.37 -4.98
C LYS A 99 -18.04 18.71 -5.68
N TYR A 100 -18.59 17.76 -6.43
CA TYR A 100 -19.76 17.94 -7.29
C TYR A 100 -20.95 17.10 -6.86
N SER A 101 -20.83 16.30 -5.80
CA SER A 101 -21.87 15.42 -5.28
C SER A 101 -21.89 15.45 -3.76
N ASP A 102 -23.07 15.60 -3.18
CA ASP A 102 -23.31 15.48 -1.73
C ASP A 102 -23.37 14.00 -1.28
N THR A 103 -23.22 13.06 -2.20
CA THR A 103 -23.30 11.63 -1.91
C THR A 103 -21.90 11.08 -1.60
N PRO A 104 -21.65 10.56 -0.40
CA PRO A 104 -20.39 9.88 -0.08
C PRO A 104 -20.17 8.68 -1.00
N LEU A 105 -18.92 8.50 -1.45
CA LEU A 105 -18.52 7.33 -2.22
C LEU A 105 -18.12 6.21 -1.26
N SER A 106 -18.62 5.01 -1.52
CA SER A 106 -18.19 3.82 -0.78
C SER A 106 -16.87 3.29 -1.36
N ALA A 107 -16.00 2.85 -0.48
CA ALA A 107 -14.74 2.19 -0.82
C ALA A 107 -14.59 0.90 -0.01
N SER A 108 -13.69 0.05 -0.43
CA SER A 108 -13.39 -1.23 0.21
C SER A 108 -12.00 -1.20 0.82
N ILE A 109 -11.91 -1.58 2.09
CA ILE A 109 -10.62 -1.73 2.78
C ILE A 109 -9.77 -2.79 2.08
N SER A 110 -10.38 -3.92 1.72
CA SER A 110 -9.69 -5.02 1.03
C SER A 110 -9.10 -4.58 -0.31
N GLU A 111 -9.84 -3.82 -1.11
CA GLU A 111 -9.35 -3.30 -2.39
C GLU A 111 -8.22 -2.29 -2.19
N ASN A 112 -8.38 -1.34 -1.29
CA ASN A 112 -7.35 -0.35 -1.01
C ASN A 112 -6.04 -0.97 -0.48
N LEU A 113 -6.14 -1.97 0.40
CA LEU A 113 -4.97 -2.71 0.87
C LEU A 113 -4.33 -3.54 -0.25
N ALA A 114 -5.14 -4.13 -1.15
CA ALA A 114 -4.64 -4.86 -2.32
C ALA A 114 -3.96 -3.94 -3.35
N ASP A 115 -4.45 -2.72 -3.53
CA ASP A 115 -3.80 -1.71 -4.40
C ASP A 115 -2.41 -1.32 -3.88
N ILE A 116 -2.30 -1.10 -2.57
CA ILE A 116 -1.00 -0.86 -1.93
C ILE A 116 -0.10 -2.10 -2.05
N TYR A 117 -0.67 -3.29 -1.86
CA TYR A 117 0.04 -4.56 -2.02
C TYR A 117 0.62 -4.70 -3.44
N GLN A 118 -0.14 -4.36 -4.48
CA GLN A 118 0.34 -4.38 -5.85
C GLN A 118 1.57 -3.47 -6.03
N ALA A 119 1.50 -2.25 -5.53
CA ALA A 119 2.61 -1.30 -5.63
C ALA A 119 3.87 -1.82 -4.92
N LEU A 120 3.74 -2.31 -3.68
CA LEU A 120 4.85 -2.77 -2.87
C LEU A 120 5.39 -4.15 -3.29
N TYR A 121 4.53 -5.03 -3.79
CA TYR A 121 4.94 -6.30 -4.38
C TYR A 121 5.81 -6.08 -5.63
N ASN A 122 5.36 -5.22 -6.54
CA ASN A 122 6.12 -4.90 -7.74
C ASN A 122 7.45 -4.21 -7.40
N LEU A 123 7.51 -3.38 -6.37
CA LEU A 123 8.76 -2.84 -5.84
C LEU A 123 9.68 -3.97 -5.37
N ALA A 124 9.22 -4.83 -4.48
CA ALA A 124 10.02 -5.90 -3.89
C ALA A 124 10.53 -6.88 -4.95
N ALA A 125 9.68 -7.27 -5.90
CA ALA A 125 10.06 -8.13 -7.01
C ALA A 125 11.04 -7.45 -7.98
N GLY A 126 10.82 -6.17 -8.29
CA GLY A 126 11.65 -5.41 -9.21
C GLY A 126 13.07 -5.15 -8.72
N VAL A 127 13.28 -5.08 -7.39
CA VAL A 127 14.62 -4.85 -6.83
C VAL A 127 15.38 -6.14 -6.52
N LYS A 128 14.72 -7.29 -6.50
CA LYS A 128 15.27 -8.56 -5.99
C LYS A 128 16.58 -8.98 -6.64
N ASP A 129 16.65 -8.94 -7.96
CA ASP A 129 17.80 -9.35 -8.75
C ASP A 129 18.39 -8.20 -9.59
N ALA A 130 18.02 -6.98 -9.26
CA ALA A 130 18.40 -5.78 -10.00
C ALA A 130 19.81 -5.30 -9.62
N THR A 131 20.48 -4.63 -10.55
CA THR A 131 21.65 -3.81 -10.22
C THR A 131 21.23 -2.65 -9.30
N ASN A 132 22.16 -2.04 -8.59
CA ASN A 132 21.84 -0.90 -7.73
C ASN A 132 21.22 0.27 -8.51
N GLU A 133 21.63 0.49 -9.75
CA GLU A 133 21.07 1.53 -10.63
C GLU A 133 19.62 1.23 -10.99
N ALA A 134 19.35 0.01 -11.48
CA ALA A 134 17.99 -0.42 -11.78
C ALA A 134 17.08 -0.45 -10.55
N ALA A 135 17.58 -0.89 -9.39
CA ALA A 135 16.84 -0.86 -8.14
C ALA A 135 16.47 0.57 -7.71
N ASN A 136 17.38 1.54 -7.87
CA ASN A 136 17.09 2.95 -7.57
C ASN A 136 15.99 3.52 -8.49
N GLU A 137 15.93 3.11 -9.76
CA GLU A 137 14.84 3.50 -10.67
C GLU A 137 13.50 2.91 -10.24
N VAL A 138 13.47 1.63 -9.89
CA VAL A 138 12.26 0.97 -9.37
C VAL A 138 11.75 1.68 -8.12
N ILE A 139 12.64 2.02 -7.19
CA ILE A 139 12.30 2.73 -5.95
C ILE A 139 11.77 4.14 -6.26
N ALA A 140 12.43 4.88 -7.15
CA ALA A 140 12.02 6.22 -7.54
C ALA A 140 10.63 6.22 -8.19
N ASN A 141 10.35 5.25 -9.06
CA ASN A 141 9.04 5.10 -9.68
C ASN A 141 7.96 4.75 -8.63
N CYS A 142 8.23 3.82 -7.71
CA CYS A 142 7.29 3.47 -6.64
C CYS A 142 6.99 4.68 -5.74
N LYS A 143 8.00 5.52 -5.46
CA LYS A 143 7.80 6.78 -4.73
C LYS A 143 6.94 7.77 -5.52
N ALA A 144 7.14 7.94 -6.80
CA ALA A 144 6.31 8.81 -7.64
C ALA A 144 4.84 8.36 -7.63
N ASP A 145 4.60 7.05 -7.70
CA ASP A 145 3.26 6.46 -7.58
C ASP A 145 2.67 6.66 -6.16
N PHE A 146 3.50 6.61 -5.12
CA PHE A 146 3.07 6.95 -3.76
C PHE A 146 2.56 8.39 -3.69
N GLU A 147 3.29 9.34 -4.23
CA GLU A 147 2.94 10.76 -4.19
C GLU A 147 1.65 11.07 -4.95
N THR A 148 1.39 10.36 -6.05
CA THR A 148 0.26 10.63 -6.95
C THR A 148 -0.96 9.73 -6.71
N TYR A 149 -0.78 8.56 -6.11
CA TYR A 149 -1.84 7.57 -6.02
C TYR A 149 -1.90 6.82 -4.68
N TRP A 150 -1.03 5.84 -4.45
CA TRP A 150 -1.25 4.91 -3.34
C TRP A 150 -0.97 5.49 -1.95
N GLY A 151 -0.27 6.62 -1.86
CA GLY A 151 -0.12 7.35 -0.59
C GLY A 151 -1.45 7.89 -0.09
N GLN A 152 -2.29 8.43 -0.98
CA GLN A 152 -3.64 8.87 -0.64
C GLN A 152 -4.52 7.67 -0.25
N THR A 153 -4.43 6.58 -1.00
CA THR A 153 -5.12 5.31 -0.69
C THR A 153 -4.75 4.81 0.71
N LEU A 154 -3.46 4.85 1.06
CA LEU A 154 -2.97 4.50 2.40
C LEU A 154 -3.60 5.38 3.49
N CYS A 155 -3.66 6.67 3.30
CA CYS A 155 -4.28 7.59 4.27
C CYS A 155 -5.77 7.28 4.45
N ASN A 156 -6.48 7.01 3.38
CA ASN A 156 -7.91 6.69 3.42
C ASN A 156 -8.18 5.38 4.18
N VAL A 157 -7.45 4.32 3.85
CA VAL A 157 -7.63 3.02 4.51
C VAL A 157 -7.15 3.03 5.96
N LEU A 158 -6.10 3.79 6.26
CA LEU A 158 -5.63 3.97 7.64
C LEU A 158 -6.71 4.59 8.52
N ARG A 159 -7.40 5.61 8.03
CA ARG A 159 -8.53 6.23 8.73
C ARG A 159 -9.67 5.22 8.95
N ALA A 160 -10.01 4.44 7.94
CA ALA A 160 -11.05 3.41 8.05
C ALA A 160 -10.70 2.35 9.10
N LEU A 161 -9.48 1.82 9.07
CA LEU A 161 -9.00 0.83 10.05
C LEU A 161 -8.93 1.39 11.47
N HIS A 162 -8.54 2.66 11.64
CA HIS A 162 -8.58 3.34 12.93
C HIS A 162 -10.01 3.39 13.48
N SER A 163 -10.99 3.72 12.65
CA SER A 163 -12.39 3.74 13.04
C SER A 163 -12.90 2.36 13.45
N LEU A 164 -12.56 1.31 12.72
CA LEU A 164 -12.90 -0.07 13.08
C LEU A 164 -12.33 -0.46 14.45
N ARG A 165 -11.10 -0.05 14.73
CA ARG A 165 -10.41 -0.43 15.97
C ARG A 165 -10.90 0.32 17.20
N PHE A 166 -11.13 1.63 17.08
CA PHE A 166 -11.31 2.53 18.22
C PHE A 166 -12.70 3.17 18.29
N ASN A 167 -13.49 3.13 17.22
CA ASN A 167 -14.82 3.73 17.14
C ASN A 167 -15.83 2.81 16.45
N PRO A 168 -15.99 1.56 16.87
CA PRO A 168 -16.83 0.59 16.17
C PRO A 168 -18.29 1.04 16.07
N ASP A 169 -18.79 1.80 17.05
CA ASP A 169 -20.18 2.26 17.10
C ASP A 169 -20.49 3.41 16.13
N LYS A 170 -19.47 4.02 15.50
CA LYS A 170 -19.64 5.15 14.57
C LYS A 170 -19.74 4.74 13.10
N ILE A 171 -19.58 3.47 12.79
CA ILE A 171 -19.55 2.96 11.42
C ILE A 171 -20.96 2.62 10.91
N ASN A 172 -21.93 2.55 11.80
CA ASN A 172 -23.31 2.17 11.52
C ASN A 172 -24.25 3.37 11.20
N TYR A 173 -23.75 4.38 10.48
CA TYR A 173 -24.59 5.48 10.00
C TYR A 173 -24.45 5.68 8.50
#